data_2fc94329edd7b18101efa88ec2176d66
#
_entry.id   2fc94329edd7b18101efa88ec2176d66
#
_cell.length_a   1.000
_cell.length_b   1.000
_cell.length_c   1.000
_cell.angle_alpha   90.00
_cell.angle_beta   90.00
_cell.angle_gamma   90.00
#
_symmetry.space_group_name_H-M   'P 1'
#
loop_
_entity.id
_entity.type
_entity.pdbx_description
1 polymer ?
#
loop_
_entity_poly.entity_id
_entity_poly.type
_entity_poly.pdbx_seq_one_letter_code
_entity_poly.pdbx_strand_id
1 'polypeptide(L)'
;MIMPYYTEEQIKKARSIDLMTYLQTYEPTELIHVRGNTFCLREHDSLKLSNGKWFWWGRGFGGTSALDYLIKVKGLPFIEAMNILADNSRDFQFETPKICNRDNSNTERKLLLPEKCDTNLEVIRYLTGRGIDREIIRDCIDEGLLYESLPYHNCIFVGYDETGKAAYACYRATNGERIMGDAAGSDKRYAFRINHAGSTIHAFESAIDMLSFATIMKMQTGNWRAEPMVSLGGVYAPSPNRPGIKIPAALDNALQNHPEVKTIALHLDNDYAGRSAARSIAEQLLGRYGIRNEPPTAGKDCNDFLMHILQRNRSRQMGVAGYEHPR
;
A
#
# COMPACT_ATOMS: atom_id res chain seq x y z
N MET A 1 9.97 -34.74 36.99
CA MET A 1 10.43 -34.22 35.71
C MET A 1 10.69 -32.73 35.89
N ILE A 2 11.97 -32.31 35.98
CA ILE A 2 12.35 -30.91 36.23
C ILE A 2 12.08 -30.17 34.93
N MET A 3 11.17 -29.18 34.94
CA MET A 3 10.98 -28.31 33.77
C MET A 3 12.28 -27.54 33.49
N PRO A 4 12.80 -27.55 32.26
CA PRO A 4 14.00 -26.78 31.95
C PRO A 4 13.68 -25.29 32.10
N TYR A 5 14.36 -24.63 33.04
CA TYR A 5 14.28 -23.19 33.24
C TYR A 5 15.33 -22.53 32.33
N TYR A 6 14.89 -21.74 31.32
CA TYR A 6 15.82 -21.01 30.48
C TYR A 6 16.23 -19.71 31.13
N THR A 7 17.52 -19.36 31.04
CA THR A 7 18.02 -18.08 31.52
C THR A 7 17.59 -16.94 30.58
N GLU A 8 17.60 -15.71 31.09
CA GLU A 8 17.30 -14.53 30.27
C GLU A 8 18.25 -14.41 29.05
N GLU A 9 19.52 -14.79 29.23
CA GLU A 9 20.49 -14.80 28.15
C GLU A 9 20.15 -15.82 27.05
N GLN A 10 19.71 -17.02 27.43
CA GLN A 10 19.26 -18.05 26.49
C GLN A 10 18.01 -17.58 25.72
N ILE A 11 17.06 -16.96 26.40
CA ILE A 11 15.87 -16.40 25.76
C ILE A 11 16.24 -15.27 24.80
N LYS A 12 17.15 -14.37 25.20
CA LYS A 12 17.64 -13.28 24.35
C LYS A 12 18.35 -13.81 23.11
N LYS A 13 19.17 -14.86 23.28
CA LYS A 13 19.85 -15.52 22.15
C LYS A 13 18.85 -16.18 21.20
N ALA A 14 17.85 -16.90 21.68
CA ALA A 14 16.80 -17.48 20.86
C ALA A 14 15.99 -16.42 20.09
N ARG A 15 15.70 -15.28 20.73
CA ARG A 15 15.03 -14.14 20.08
C ARG A 15 15.88 -13.40 19.05
N SER A 16 17.20 -13.55 19.08
CA SER A 16 18.08 -12.95 18.08
C SER A 16 18.15 -13.74 16.77
N ILE A 17 17.68 -14.99 16.76
CA ILE A 17 17.63 -15.82 15.55
C ILE A 17 16.45 -15.33 14.71
N ASP A 18 16.73 -14.75 13.53
CA ASP A 18 15.69 -14.34 12.59
C ASP A 18 15.10 -15.54 11.84
N LEU A 19 13.86 -15.39 11.35
CA LEU A 19 13.14 -16.48 10.72
C LEU A 19 13.80 -16.95 9.40
N MET A 20 14.44 -16.05 8.66
CA MET A 20 15.10 -16.40 7.41
C MET A 20 16.25 -17.38 7.67
N THR A 21 17.11 -17.03 8.63
CA THR A 21 18.25 -17.87 9.06
C THR A 21 17.78 -19.25 9.53
N TYR A 22 16.72 -19.28 10.34
CA TYR A 22 16.13 -20.56 10.81
C TYR A 22 15.64 -21.40 9.64
N LEU A 23 14.83 -20.84 8.73
CA LEU A 23 14.29 -21.59 7.61
C LEU A 23 15.36 -22.06 6.62
N GLN A 24 16.35 -21.23 6.31
CA GLN A 24 17.48 -21.63 5.47
C GLN A 24 18.25 -22.81 6.03
N THR A 25 18.33 -22.93 7.35
CA THR A 25 19.06 -23.99 8.03
C THR A 25 18.22 -25.26 8.17
N TYR A 26 16.97 -25.15 8.56
CA TYR A 26 16.15 -26.30 8.97
C TYR A 26 15.00 -26.67 8.04
N GLU A 27 14.43 -25.67 7.35
CA GLU A 27 13.28 -25.85 6.47
C GLU A 27 13.52 -25.14 5.10
N PRO A 28 14.65 -25.37 4.40
CA PRO A 28 15.00 -24.61 3.20
C PRO A 28 13.98 -24.78 2.06
N THR A 29 13.29 -25.91 2.01
CA THR A 29 12.26 -26.19 1.00
C THR A 29 10.98 -25.36 1.19
N GLU A 30 10.78 -24.81 2.39
CA GLU A 30 9.65 -23.91 2.69
C GLU A 30 9.84 -22.51 2.14
N LEU A 31 11.08 -22.08 1.88
CA LEU A 31 11.38 -20.76 1.38
C LEU A 31 11.16 -20.65 -0.12
N ILE A 32 10.25 -19.76 -0.51
CA ILE A 32 10.03 -19.36 -1.90
C ILE A 32 10.45 -17.91 -2.06
N HIS A 33 11.40 -17.67 -2.96
CA HIS A 33 11.79 -16.31 -3.33
C HIS A 33 10.66 -15.66 -4.14
N VAL A 34 10.20 -14.47 -3.70
CA VAL A 34 9.16 -13.74 -4.39
C VAL A 34 9.78 -12.67 -5.29
N ARG A 35 10.53 -11.72 -4.68
CA ARG A 35 11.32 -10.72 -5.42
C ARG A 35 12.28 -9.97 -4.48
N GLY A 36 13.41 -9.50 -5.00
CA GLY A 36 14.38 -8.72 -4.23
C GLY A 36 14.80 -9.46 -2.96
N ASN A 37 14.57 -8.86 -1.78
CA ASN A 37 14.85 -9.48 -0.48
C ASN A 37 13.57 -9.98 0.21
N THR A 38 12.52 -10.30 -0.56
CA THR A 38 11.25 -10.79 -0.04
C THR A 38 11.07 -12.26 -0.39
N PHE A 39 10.75 -13.04 0.63
CA PHE A 39 10.44 -14.45 0.55
C PHE A 39 9.04 -14.74 1.10
N CYS A 40 8.46 -15.90 0.78
CA CYS A 40 7.26 -16.40 1.43
C CYS A 40 7.45 -17.89 1.77
N LEU A 41 6.52 -18.43 2.55
CA LEU A 41 6.51 -19.86 2.82
C LEU A 41 5.70 -20.59 1.75
N ARG A 42 6.10 -21.82 1.42
CA ARG A 42 5.40 -22.69 0.48
C ARG A 42 3.98 -23.00 0.96
N GLU A 43 3.83 -23.36 2.23
CA GLU A 43 2.53 -23.67 2.83
C GLU A 43 1.70 -22.42 3.15
N HIS A 44 2.34 -21.25 3.28
CA HIS A 44 1.70 -20.00 3.67
C HIS A 44 2.20 -18.84 2.82
N ASP A 45 1.74 -18.75 1.58
CA ASP A 45 2.16 -17.77 0.59
C ASP A 45 1.89 -16.31 1.03
N SER A 46 0.89 -16.10 1.89
CA SER A 46 0.58 -14.79 2.50
C SER A 46 1.48 -14.44 3.70
N LEU A 47 2.32 -15.36 4.19
CA LEU A 47 3.36 -15.07 5.17
C LEU A 47 4.61 -14.61 4.42
N LYS A 48 4.96 -13.33 4.56
CA LYS A 48 6.12 -12.71 3.88
C LYS A 48 7.25 -12.45 4.87
N LEU A 49 8.47 -12.74 4.40
CA LEU A 49 9.71 -12.45 5.12
C LEU A 49 10.48 -11.36 4.34
N SER A 50 10.95 -10.35 5.04
CA SER A 50 11.82 -9.31 4.46
C SER A 50 12.61 -8.59 5.54
N ASN A 51 13.90 -8.35 5.31
CA ASN A 51 14.77 -7.57 6.20
C ASN A 51 14.72 -8.03 7.68
N GLY A 52 14.84 -9.33 7.91
CA GLY A 52 14.86 -9.93 9.27
C GLY A 52 13.52 -9.88 10.01
N LYS A 53 12.42 -9.59 9.32
CA LYS A 53 11.05 -9.57 9.85
C LYS A 53 10.16 -10.44 9.02
N TRP A 54 9.09 -10.92 9.63
CA TRP A 54 8.05 -11.63 8.92
C TRP A 54 6.67 -11.14 9.33
N PHE A 55 5.71 -11.24 8.42
CA PHE A 55 4.33 -10.87 8.66
C PHE A 55 3.37 -11.79 7.88
N TRP A 56 2.37 -12.33 8.56
CA TRP A 56 1.34 -13.16 7.96
C TRP A 56 0.11 -12.32 7.64
N TRP A 57 0.04 -11.85 6.40
CA TRP A 57 -1.03 -10.97 5.94
C TRP A 57 -2.41 -11.60 6.05
N GLY A 58 -2.53 -12.90 5.80
CA GLY A 58 -3.78 -13.64 5.89
C GLY A 58 -4.35 -13.74 7.32
N ARG A 59 -3.51 -13.56 8.36
CA ARG A 59 -3.89 -13.66 9.77
C ARG A 59 -3.62 -12.39 10.59
N GLY A 60 -3.01 -11.37 10.00
CA GLY A 60 -2.83 -10.06 10.64
C GLY A 60 -1.80 -9.99 11.76
N PHE A 61 -0.86 -10.93 11.86
CA PHE A 61 0.20 -10.91 12.86
C PHE A 61 1.58 -11.23 12.27
N GLY A 62 2.64 -10.93 13.03
CA GLY A 62 4.01 -11.18 12.61
C GLY A 62 5.00 -11.20 13.77
N GLY A 63 6.28 -11.20 13.42
CA GLY A 63 7.37 -11.22 14.40
C GLY A 63 8.71 -10.86 13.78
N THR A 64 9.74 -10.87 14.64
CA THR A 64 11.12 -10.56 14.25
C THR A 64 12.07 -11.72 14.47
N SER A 65 11.59 -12.84 15.04
CA SER A 65 12.43 -13.98 15.42
C SER A 65 11.82 -15.30 14.95
N ALA A 66 12.67 -16.33 14.85
CA ALA A 66 12.25 -17.71 14.69
C ALA A 66 11.41 -18.20 15.88
N LEU A 67 11.69 -17.72 17.09
CA LEU A 67 10.93 -18.05 18.28
C LEU A 67 9.46 -17.61 18.15
N ASP A 68 9.23 -16.39 17.66
CA ASP A 68 7.87 -15.91 17.39
C ASP A 68 7.14 -16.79 16.36
N TYR A 69 7.84 -17.25 15.32
CA TYR A 69 7.29 -18.11 14.28
C TYR A 69 6.90 -19.49 14.84
N LEU A 70 7.79 -20.13 15.59
CA LEU A 70 7.54 -21.43 16.19
C LEU A 70 6.32 -21.40 17.13
N ILE A 71 6.18 -20.34 17.91
CA ILE A 71 5.06 -20.18 18.83
C ILE A 71 3.77 -19.79 18.11
N LYS A 72 3.80 -18.75 17.28
CA LYS A 72 2.59 -18.13 16.70
C LYS A 72 2.07 -18.84 15.46
N VAL A 73 2.96 -19.45 14.64
CA VAL A 73 2.62 -20.09 13.38
C VAL A 73 2.58 -21.60 13.52
N LYS A 74 3.62 -22.20 14.06
CA LYS A 74 3.68 -23.67 14.29
C LYS A 74 2.87 -24.09 15.52
N GLY A 75 2.46 -23.15 16.39
CA GLY A 75 1.64 -23.44 17.57
C GLY A 75 2.37 -24.16 18.71
N LEU A 76 3.70 -24.12 18.70
CA LEU A 76 4.49 -24.83 19.70
C LEU A 76 4.45 -24.11 21.07
N PRO A 77 4.39 -24.85 22.18
CA PRO A 77 4.63 -24.30 23.51
C PRO A 77 6.01 -23.61 23.60
N PHE A 78 6.11 -22.55 24.39
CA PHE A 78 7.36 -21.79 24.53
C PHE A 78 8.59 -22.68 24.85
N ILE A 79 8.42 -23.67 25.74
CA ILE A 79 9.50 -24.60 26.13
C ILE A 79 9.97 -25.42 24.95
N GLU A 80 9.06 -25.95 24.13
CA GLU A 80 9.40 -26.74 22.93
C GLU A 80 10.10 -25.88 21.88
N ALA A 81 9.59 -24.69 21.63
CA ALA A 81 10.22 -23.73 20.70
C ALA A 81 11.64 -23.35 21.17
N MET A 82 11.83 -23.15 22.49
CA MET A 82 13.15 -22.91 23.08
C MET A 82 14.08 -24.12 22.96
N ASN A 83 13.59 -25.35 23.16
CA ASN A 83 14.40 -26.57 22.99
C ASN A 83 14.93 -26.67 21.56
N ILE A 84 14.09 -26.44 20.55
CA ILE A 84 14.50 -26.45 19.14
C ILE A 84 15.62 -25.45 18.88
N LEU A 85 15.48 -24.22 19.38
CA LEU A 85 16.45 -23.16 19.13
C LEU A 85 17.71 -23.28 20.00
N ALA A 86 17.61 -23.86 21.22
CA ALA A 86 18.73 -24.03 22.13
C ALA A 86 19.62 -25.24 21.75
N ASP A 87 19.04 -26.39 21.37
CA ASP A 87 19.79 -27.55 20.89
C ASP A 87 20.56 -27.24 19.61
N ASN A 88 19.96 -26.45 18.73
CA ASN A 88 20.54 -26.07 17.43
C ASN A 88 21.48 -24.84 17.52
N SER A 89 21.61 -24.20 18.68
CA SER A 89 22.47 -23.00 18.85
C SER A 89 23.98 -23.27 18.68
N ARG A 90 24.40 -24.54 18.57
CA ARG A 90 25.80 -24.92 18.30
C ARG A 90 26.16 -24.86 16.82
N ASP A 91 25.18 -24.97 15.92
CA ASP A 91 25.37 -24.98 14.48
C ASP A 91 25.22 -23.58 13.83
N PHE A 92 24.73 -22.60 14.58
CA PHE A 92 24.70 -21.22 14.11
C PHE A 92 26.11 -20.61 14.17
N GLN A 93 26.90 -20.82 13.15
CA GLN A 93 27.98 -19.91 12.84
C GLN A 93 27.31 -18.58 12.44
N PHE A 94 27.33 -17.62 13.37
CA PHE A 94 26.94 -16.26 13.10
C PHE A 94 27.93 -15.66 12.07
N GLU A 95 27.74 -15.92 10.81
CA GLU A 95 27.96 -14.86 9.85
C GLU A 95 26.82 -13.88 10.18
N THR A 96 27.15 -12.87 10.97
CA THR A 96 26.32 -11.68 11.02
C THR A 96 26.01 -11.36 9.57
N PRO A 97 24.71 -11.38 9.14
CA PRO A 97 24.40 -10.84 7.84
C PRO A 97 25.03 -9.46 7.90
N LYS A 98 26.05 -9.23 7.07
CA LYS A 98 26.54 -7.88 6.83
C LYS A 98 25.26 -7.12 6.57
N ILE A 99 24.81 -6.37 7.60
CA ILE A 99 23.89 -5.29 7.37
C ILE A 99 24.64 -4.58 6.25
N CYS A 100 24.20 -4.78 5.02
CA CYS A 100 24.52 -3.85 3.99
C CYS A 100 23.93 -2.56 4.54
N ASN A 101 24.75 -1.84 5.31
CA ASN A 101 24.63 -0.42 5.38
C ASN A 101 24.51 -0.07 3.90
N ARG A 102 23.30 0.22 3.49
CA ARG A 102 23.11 0.91 2.24
C ARG A 102 23.96 2.15 2.46
N ASP A 103 25.19 2.04 1.97
CA ASP A 103 25.95 3.23 1.66
C ASP A 103 24.93 4.10 0.95
N ASN A 104 24.68 5.27 1.51
CA ASN A 104 24.05 6.38 0.82
C ASN A 104 24.97 6.83 -0.33
N SER A 105 25.54 5.86 -1.07
CA SER A 105 26.05 6.11 -2.39
C SER A 105 24.82 6.43 -3.21
N ASN A 106 24.78 7.64 -3.69
CA ASN A 106 23.83 8.28 -4.56
C ASN A 106 23.82 7.56 -5.93
N THR A 107 23.54 6.23 -5.91
CA THR A 107 23.24 5.48 -7.11
C THR A 107 21.83 5.86 -7.47
N GLU A 108 21.65 6.61 -8.55
CA GLU A 108 20.36 6.93 -9.15
C GLU A 108 19.51 5.66 -9.17
N ARG A 109 18.46 5.63 -8.36
CA ARG A 109 17.51 4.52 -8.33
C ARG A 109 16.77 4.52 -9.67
N LYS A 110 17.15 3.64 -10.56
CA LYS A 110 16.48 3.52 -11.85
C LYS A 110 15.13 2.87 -11.62
N LEU A 111 14.05 3.58 -11.95
CA LEU A 111 12.69 3.02 -11.97
C LEU A 111 12.63 1.91 -13.01
N LEU A 112 12.13 0.74 -12.62
CA LEU A 112 11.87 -0.40 -13.48
C LEU A 112 10.37 -0.46 -13.74
N LEU A 113 9.93 0.19 -14.82
CA LEU A 113 8.54 0.13 -15.25
C LEU A 113 8.21 -1.27 -15.77
N PRO A 114 7.06 -1.87 -15.39
CA PRO A 114 6.54 -3.07 -16.02
C PRO A 114 6.32 -2.83 -17.53
N GLU A 115 6.57 -3.87 -18.32
CA GLU A 115 6.35 -3.83 -19.76
C GLU A 115 4.89 -3.46 -20.08
N LYS A 116 4.70 -2.58 -21.07
CA LYS A 116 3.38 -2.10 -21.49
C LYS A 116 2.72 -3.09 -22.45
N CYS A 117 1.46 -3.41 -22.22
CA CYS A 117 0.63 -4.15 -23.16
C CYS A 117 0.19 -3.25 -24.33
N ASP A 118 -0.04 -3.83 -25.50
CA ASP A 118 -0.53 -3.10 -26.69
C ASP A 118 -1.96 -2.56 -26.52
N THR A 119 -2.71 -3.15 -25.58
CA THR A 119 -4.09 -2.74 -25.26
C THR A 119 -4.22 -2.40 -23.78
N ASN A 120 -5.33 -1.72 -23.41
CA ASN A 120 -5.68 -1.42 -22.03
C ASN A 120 -7.06 -2.00 -21.66
N LEU A 121 -7.48 -3.08 -22.30
CA LEU A 121 -8.83 -3.62 -22.19
C LEU A 121 -9.14 -4.13 -20.77
N GLU A 122 -8.21 -4.88 -20.16
CA GLU A 122 -8.41 -5.43 -18.82
C GLU A 122 -8.41 -4.33 -17.76
N VAL A 123 -7.56 -3.32 -17.91
CA VAL A 123 -7.51 -2.15 -17.04
C VAL A 123 -8.82 -1.36 -17.12
N ILE A 124 -9.31 -1.08 -18.33
CA ILE A 124 -10.58 -0.38 -18.53
C ILE A 124 -11.73 -1.19 -17.93
N ARG A 125 -11.78 -2.51 -18.18
CA ARG A 125 -12.80 -3.40 -17.63
C ARG A 125 -12.79 -3.39 -16.11
N TYR A 126 -11.62 -3.56 -15.51
CA TYR A 126 -11.43 -3.62 -14.08
C TYR A 126 -11.85 -2.31 -13.39
N LEU A 127 -11.35 -1.16 -13.86
CA LEU A 127 -11.63 0.13 -13.25
C LEU A 127 -13.10 0.56 -13.46
N THR A 128 -13.68 0.26 -14.64
CA THR A 128 -15.12 0.46 -14.88
C THR A 128 -15.97 -0.42 -13.96
N GLY A 129 -15.55 -1.66 -13.72
CA GLY A 129 -16.19 -2.56 -12.75
C GLY A 129 -16.16 -2.02 -11.32
N ARG A 130 -15.17 -1.20 -10.99
CA ARG A 130 -15.07 -0.45 -9.72
C ARG A 130 -15.84 0.88 -9.73
N GLY A 131 -16.63 1.13 -10.76
CA GLY A 131 -17.47 2.32 -10.88
C GLY A 131 -16.76 3.58 -11.37
N ILE A 132 -15.47 3.51 -11.69
CA ILE A 132 -14.72 4.67 -12.18
C ILE A 132 -15.19 5.03 -13.60
N ASP A 133 -15.39 6.32 -13.83
CA ASP A 133 -15.89 6.86 -15.10
C ASP A 133 -14.92 6.57 -16.25
N ARG A 134 -15.48 6.14 -17.38
CA ARG A 134 -14.70 5.72 -18.57
C ARG A 134 -13.90 6.85 -19.20
N GLU A 135 -14.40 8.07 -19.17
CA GLU A 135 -13.67 9.24 -19.69
C GLU A 135 -12.43 9.52 -18.83
N ILE A 136 -12.57 9.49 -17.51
CA ILE A 136 -11.45 9.66 -16.57
C ILE A 136 -10.38 8.58 -16.81
N ILE A 137 -10.79 7.33 -17.00
CA ILE A 137 -9.86 6.23 -17.31
C ILE A 137 -9.11 6.49 -18.61
N ARG A 138 -9.83 6.90 -19.67
CA ARG A 138 -9.22 7.21 -20.97
C ARG A 138 -8.26 8.38 -20.88
N ASP A 139 -8.66 9.46 -20.24
CA ASP A 139 -7.82 10.63 -20.04
C ASP A 139 -6.50 10.25 -19.35
N CYS A 140 -6.54 9.44 -18.28
CA CYS A 140 -5.34 8.94 -17.62
C CYS A 140 -4.47 8.05 -18.52
N ILE A 141 -5.07 7.26 -19.43
CA ILE A 141 -4.34 6.43 -20.39
C ILE A 141 -3.68 7.31 -21.46
N ASP A 142 -4.41 8.27 -21.99
CA ASP A 142 -3.95 9.18 -23.06
C ASP A 142 -2.83 10.10 -22.55
N GLU A 143 -2.89 10.52 -21.29
CA GLU A 143 -1.83 11.28 -20.59
C GLU A 143 -0.65 10.41 -20.15
N GLY A 144 -0.70 9.09 -20.36
CA GLY A 144 0.35 8.16 -19.94
C GLY A 144 0.42 7.88 -18.44
N LEU A 145 -0.55 8.37 -17.67
CA LEU A 145 -0.64 8.18 -16.22
C LEU A 145 -1.09 6.77 -15.82
N LEU A 146 -1.71 6.04 -16.75
CA LEU A 146 -2.27 4.71 -16.53
C LEU A 146 -2.01 3.82 -17.75
N TYR A 147 -1.62 2.57 -17.53
CA TYR A 147 -1.53 1.57 -18.60
C TYR A 147 -1.70 0.14 -18.08
N GLU A 148 -1.91 -0.80 -18.99
CA GLU A 148 -1.95 -2.24 -18.73
C GLU A 148 -0.56 -2.85 -18.90
N SER A 149 -0.11 -3.65 -17.94
CA SER A 149 1.21 -4.28 -17.99
C SER A 149 1.17 -5.71 -18.51
N LEU A 150 2.28 -6.15 -19.10
CA LEU A 150 2.57 -7.55 -19.39
C LEU A 150 3.42 -8.16 -18.24
N PRO A 151 3.38 -9.49 -18.04
CA PRO A 151 2.44 -10.45 -18.63
C PRO A 151 1.14 -10.60 -17.83
N TYR A 152 0.95 -9.83 -16.72
CA TYR A 152 -0.13 -10.06 -15.74
C TYR A 152 -1.34 -9.15 -15.91
N HIS A 153 -1.34 -8.30 -16.91
CA HIS A 153 -2.44 -7.36 -17.20
C HIS A 153 -2.85 -6.48 -16.01
N ASN A 154 -1.87 -6.09 -15.19
CA ASN A 154 -2.11 -5.24 -14.02
C ASN A 154 -2.35 -3.78 -14.42
N CYS A 155 -3.17 -3.04 -13.63
CA CYS A 155 -3.18 -1.58 -13.69
C CYS A 155 -1.83 -1.04 -13.21
N ILE A 156 -1.16 -0.23 -14.02
CA ILE A 156 0.05 0.50 -13.65
C ILE A 156 -0.28 1.99 -13.60
N PHE A 157 -0.21 2.58 -12.42
CA PHE A 157 -0.36 4.01 -12.19
C PHE A 157 1.02 4.64 -12.12
N VAL A 158 1.30 5.61 -13.00
CA VAL A 158 2.61 6.23 -13.16
C VAL A 158 2.62 7.63 -12.57
N GLY A 159 3.71 7.98 -11.91
CA GLY A 159 3.99 9.33 -11.47
C GLY A 159 5.28 9.85 -12.10
N TYR A 160 5.28 11.12 -12.46
CA TYR A 160 6.35 11.79 -13.19
C TYR A 160 7.02 12.83 -12.31
N ASP A 161 8.34 13.01 -12.52
CA ASP A 161 9.09 14.10 -11.92
C ASP A 161 8.87 15.42 -12.66
N GLU A 162 9.52 16.48 -12.21
CA GLU A 162 9.40 17.82 -12.76
C GLU A 162 9.96 17.93 -14.20
N THR A 163 10.75 16.96 -14.64
CA THR A 163 11.30 16.90 -16.02
C THR A 163 10.38 16.15 -16.99
N GLY A 164 9.28 15.57 -16.48
CA GLY A 164 8.40 14.71 -17.25
C GLY A 164 8.90 13.27 -17.42
N LYS A 165 9.92 12.87 -16.64
CA LYS A 165 10.41 11.49 -16.62
C LYS A 165 9.62 10.69 -15.57
N ALA A 166 9.23 9.45 -15.93
CA ALA A 166 8.60 8.55 -14.97
C ALA A 166 9.55 8.26 -13.80
N ALA A 167 9.11 8.56 -12.59
CA ALA A 167 9.89 8.43 -11.35
C ALA A 167 9.21 7.52 -10.31
N TYR A 168 7.93 7.24 -10.49
CA TYR A 168 7.14 6.34 -9.64
C TYR A 168 6.20 5.50 -10.48
N ALA A 169 5.95 4.27 -10.05
CA ALA A 169 4.83 3.49 -10.52
C ALA A 169 4.32 2.57 -9.40
N CYS A 170 3.00 2.43 -9.30
CA CYS A 170 2.40 1.37 -8.51
C CYS A 170 1.50 0.50 -9.37
N TYR A 171 1.32 -0.75 -8.94
CA TYR A 171 0.52 -1.72 -9.67
C TYR A 171 -0.62 -2.28 -8.81
N ARG A 172 -1.70 -2.63 -9.51
CA ARG A 172 -2.87 -3.31 -8.95
C ARG A 172 -3.30 -4.43 -9.89
N ALA A 173 -3.42 -5.66 -9.34
CA ALA A 173 -3.93 -6.79 -10.12
C ALA A 173 -5.39 -6.58 -10.54
N THR A 174 -5.71 -6.99 -11.77
CA THR A 174 -7.05 -6.89 -12.37
C THR A 174 -7.88 -8.16 -12.23
N ASN A 175 -7.24 -9.29 -11.83
CA ASN A 175 -7.83 -10.63 -11.75
C ASN A 175 -8.61 -10.91 -10.45
N GLY A 176 -8.82 -9.90 -9.60
CA GLY A 176 -9.50 -10.04 -8.32
C GLY A 176 -8.59 -10.38 -7.13
N GLU A 177 -7.33 -10.72 -7.38
CA GLU A 177 -6.36 -10.94 -6.31
C GLU A 177 -5.95 -9.62 -5.63
N ARG A 178 -5.61 -9.69 -4.34
CA ARG A 178 -5.14 -8.52 -3.58
C ARG A 178 -3.64 -8.24 -3.79
N ILE A 179 -3.18 -8.34 -5.04
CA ILE A 179 -1.79 -8.05 -5.39
C ILE A 179 -1.66 -6.56 -5.73
N MET A 180 -0.86 -5.87 -4.96
CA MET A 180 -0.55 -4.45 -5.16
C MET A 180 0.84 -4.13 -4.62
N GLY A 181 1.45 -3.07 -5.13
CA GLY A 181 2.74 -2.60 -4.63
C GLY A 181 3.34 -1.53 -5.53
N ASP A 182 4.52 -1.06 -5.14
CA ASP A 182 5.30 -0.12 -5.94
C ASP A 182 6.26 -0.88 -6.86
N ALA A 183 6.49 -0.38 -8.06
CA ALA A 183 7.52 -0.90 -8.96
C ALA A 183 8.92 -0.64 -8.36
N ALA A 184 9.88 -1.53 -8.67
CA ALA A 184 11.23 -1.38 -8.15
C ALA A 184 11.86 -0.07 -8.63
N GLY A 185 12.53 0.64 -7.72
CA GLY A 185 13.14 1.94 -8.00
C GLY A 185 12.18 3.14 -7.94
N SER A 186 10.90 2.92 -7.59
CA SER A 186 9.92 4.01 -7.41
C SER A 186 10.34 4.99 -6.33
N ASP A 187 10.19 6.27 -6.61
CA ASP A 187 10.34 7.37 -5.67
C ASP A 187 8.96 7.89 -5.26
N LYS A 188 8.59 7.67 -4.01
CA LYS A 188 7.26 8.06 -3.49
C LYS A 188 6.98 9.56 -3.50
N ARG A 189 7.98 10.41 -3.67
CA ARG A 189 7.75 11.85 -3.86
C ARG A 189 6.88 12.12 -5.08
N TYR A 190 7.00 11.28 -6.08
CA TYR A 190 6.31 11.36 -7.36
C TYR A 190 5.16 10.37 -7.48
N ALA A 191 4.52 9.99 -6.37
CA ALA A 191 3.38 9.09 -6.43
C ALA A 191 2.29 9.63 -7.37
N PHE A 192 1.42 8.72 -7.82
CA PHE A 192 0.38 9.01 -8.80
C PHE A 192 -0.40 10.28 -8.43
N ARG A 193 -0.48 11.24 -9.35
CA ARG A 193 -1.09 12.55 -9.13
C ARG A 193 -1.68 13.12 -10.42
N ILE A 194 -2.61 14.03 -10.26
CA ILE A 194 -3.23 14.81 -11.31
C ILE A 194 -2.97 16.28 -10.99
N ASN A 195 -2.15 16.91 -11.82
CA ASN A 195 -1.70 18.28 -11.61
C ASN A 195 -2.65 19.26 -12.33
N HIS A 196 -3.68 19.72 -11.65
CA HIS A 196 -4.50 20.83 -12.09
C HIS A 196 -4.29 22.03 -11.20
N ALA A 197 -4.51 23.23 -11.74
CA ALA A 197 -4.45 24.44 -10.94
C ALA A 197 -5.66 24.51 -10.02
N GLY A 198 -5.43 24.86 -8.75
CA GLY A 198 -6.50 25.00 -7.78
C GLY A 198 -5.98 25.41 -6.40
N SER A 199 -6.86 25.92 -5.57
CA SER A 199 -6.49 26.40 -4.22
C SER A 199 -6.61 25.31 -3.15
N THR A 200 -7.19 24.16 -3.51
CA THR A 200 -7.33 22.98 -2.64
C THR A 200 -6.67 21.78 -3.26
N ILE A 201 -5.74 21.15 -2.57
CA ILE A 201 -5.21 19.84 -2.97
C ILE A 201 -5.97 18.74 -2.25
N HIS A 202 -6.38 17.72 -3.00
CA HIS A 202 -7.06 16.53 -2.48
C HIS A 202 -6.07 15.38 -2.34
N ALA A 203 -5.94 14.82 -1.14
CA ALA A 203 -5.00 13.73 -0.83
C ALA A 203 -5.75 12.42 -0.52
N PHE A 204 -5.30 11.32 -1.14
CA PHE A 204 -5.92 10.00 -1.07
C PHE A 204 -4.90 8.93 -0.68
N GLU A 205 -5.34 7.83 -0.08
CA GLU A 205 -4.44 6.72 0.23
C GLU A 205 -3.93 6.01 -1.02
N SER A 206 -4.81 5.78 -2.02
CA SER A 206 -4.47 5.08 -3.25
C SER A 206 -4.92 5.82 -4.52
N ALA A 207 -4.35 5.42 -5.67
CA ALA A 207 -4.74 5.92 -6.99
C ALA A 207 -6.22 5.58 -7.32
N ILE A 208 -6.72 4.41 -6.88
CA ILE A 208 -8.12 4.01 -7.12
C ILE A 208 -9.08 4.91 -6.34
N ASP A 209 -8.75 5.26 -5.10
CA ASP A 209 -9.57 6.19 -4.30
C ASP A 209 -9.62 7.57 -4.94
N MET A 210 -8.49 8.04 -5.44
CA MET A 210 -8.40 9.30 -6.16
C MET A 210 -9.28 9.32 -7.41
N LEU A 211 -9.22 8.29 -8.26
CA LEU A 211 -10.06 8.19 -9.46
C LEU A 211 -11.54 7.99 -9.13
N SER A 212 -11.84 7.34 -8.00
CA SER A 212 -13.21 7.21 -7.49
C SER A 212 -13.78 8.56 -7.06
N PHE A 213 -12.98 9.36 -6.35
CA PHE A 213 -13.36 10.72 -5.97
C PHE A 213 -13.50 11.61 -7.21
N ALA A 214 -12.58 11.54 -8.17
CA ALA A 214 -12.70 12.25 -9.45
C ALA A 214 -14.02 11.92 -10.16
N THR A 215 -14.46 10.66 -10.13
CA THR A 215 -15.75 10.22 -10.66
C THR A 215 -16.92 10.87 -9.90
N ILE A 216 -16.87 10.90 -8.57
CA ILE A 216 -17.89 11.56 -7.74
C ILE A 216 -17.95 13.06 -8.06
N MET A 217 -16.81 13.73 -8.16
CA MET A 217 -16.72 15.14 -8.53
C MET A 217 -17.35 15.40 -9.91
N LYS A 218 -17.03 14.56 -10.91
CA LYS A 218 -17.63 14.65 -12.24
C LYS A 218 -19.15 14.49 -12.20
N MET A 219 -19.67 13.55 -11.42
CA MET A 219 -21.11 13.34 -11.26
C MET A 219 -21.81 14.53 -10.60
N GLN A 220 -21.16 15.24 -9.69
CA GLN A 220 -21.73 16.36 -8.93
C GLN A 220 -21.62 17.69 -9.65
N THR A 221 -20.49 17.95 -10.29
CA THR A 221 -20.15 19.28 -10.83
C THR A 221 -19.96 19.31 -12.34
N GLY A 222 -19.87 18.14 -12.98
CA GLY A 222 -19.50 18.03 -14.39
C GLY A 222 -18.00 18.21 -14.67
N ASN A 223 -17.21 18.63 -13.69
CA ASN A 223 -15.78 18.91 -13.84
C ASN A 223 -14.97 18.21 -12.72
N TRP A 224 -14.19 17.20 -13.09
CA TRP A 224 -13.29 16.50 -12.19
C TRP A 224 -11.86 17.07 -12.16
N ARG A 225 -11.57 18.03 -13.07
CA ARG A 225 -10.24 18.65 -13.25
C ARG A 225 -10.14 20.02 -12.57
N ALA A 226 -11.02 20.31 -11.59
CA ALA A 226 -11.08 21.64 -10.95
C ALA A 226 -9.94 21.89 -9.96
N GLU A 227 -9.39 20.83 -9.36
CA GLU A 227 -8.43 20.93 -8.24
C GLU A 227 -7.35 19.84 -8.40
N PRO A 228 -6.11 20.08 -7.89
CA PRO A 228 -5.04 19.08 -7.91
C PRO A 228 -5.33 17.91 -6.96
N MET A 229 -4.92 16.71 -7.38
CA MET A 229 -5.13 15.46 -6.63
C MET A 229 -3.83 14.68 -6.50
N VAL A 230 -3.58 14.10 -5.33
CA VAL A 230 -2.38 13.29 -5.07
C VAL A 230 -2.70 12.01 -4.31
N SER A 231 -2.19 10.88 -4.79
CA SER A 231 -2.16 9.63 -4.03
C SER A 231 -0.92 9.61 -3.12
N LEU A 232 -1.09 9.19 -1.88
CA LEU A 232 0.02 9.08 -0.92
C LEU A 232 0.85 7.79 -1.09
N GLY A 233 0.38 6.86 -1.93
CA GLY A 233 1.01 5.55 -2.12
C GLY A 233 0.98 4.68 -0.85
N GLY A 234 -0.12 4.79 -0.09
CA GLY A 234 -0.35 4.14 1.19
C GLY A 234 0.06 5.00 2.38
N VAL A 235 -0.63 4.81 3.50
CA VAL A 235 -0.32 5.44 4.78
C VAL A 235 0.01 4.39 5.83
N TYR A 236 0.72 4.81 6.89
CA TYR A 236 1.12 3.92 7.99
C TYR A 236 0.54 4.43 9.29
N ALA A 237 0.04 3.52 10.12
CA ALA A 237 -0.26 3.84 11.51
C ALA A 237 1.04 4.11 12.30
N PRO A 238 1.02 5.01 13.29
CA PRO A 238 2.13 5.17 14.22
C PRO A 238 2.43 3.84 14.91
N SER A 239 3.70 3.52 15.09
CA SER A 239 4.13 2.37 15.90
C SER A 239 5.01 2.86 17.05
N PRO A 240 5.13 2.09 18.16
CA PRO A 240 6.00 2.45 19.28
C PRO A 240 7.45 2.76 18.87
N ASN A 241 7.91 2.16 17.77
CA ASN A 241 9.26 2.37 17.22
C ASN A 241 9.32 3.51 16.20
N ARG A 242 8.21 4.16 15.88
CA ARG A 242 8.08 5.34 15.01
C ARG A 242 7.05 6.28 15.59
N PRO A 243 7.36 6.98 16.69
CA PRO A 243 6.49 8.01 17.21
C PRO A 243 6.54 9.20 16.23
N GLY A 244 5.43 9.51 15.61
CA GLY A 244 5.29 10.59 14.64
C GLY A 244 5.31 10.07 13.19
N ILE A 245 4.19 10.27 12.50
CA ILE A 245 4.09 10.11 11.05
C ILE A 245 4.67 11.38 10.44
N LYS A 246 5.72 11.25 9.61
CA LYS A 246 6.20 12.38 8.80
C LYS A 246 5.14 12.71 7.75
N ILE A 247 5.09 13.95 7.30
CA ILE A 247 4.31 14.34 6.12
C ILE A 247 4.66 13.36 4.98
N PRO A 248 3.66 12.71 4.33
CA PRO A 248 3.92 11.83 3.21
C PRO A 248 4.70 12.55 2.12
N ALA A 249 5.76 11.92 1.62
CA ALA A 249 6.67 12.54 0.65
C ALA A 249 5.95 13.00 -0.62
N ALA A 250 4.90 12.29 -1.05
CA ALA A 250 4.06 12.69 -2.17
C ALA A 250 3.32 14.01 -1.92
N LEU A 251 2.74 14.15 -0.72
CA LEU A 251 2.03 15.38 -0.36
C LEU A 251 3.01 16.56 -0.22
N ASP A 252 4.15 16.34 0.44
CA ASP A 252 5.17 17.38 0.61
C ASP A 252 5.69 17.90 -0.74
N ASN A 253 6.02 16.98 -1.66
CA ASN A 253 6.44 17.34 -3.03
C ASN A 253 5.30 18.04 -3.81
N ALA A 254 4.06 17.55 -3.71
CA ALA A 254 2.95 18.19 -4.40
C ALA A 254 2.70 19.62 -3.90
N LEU A 255 2.80 19.89 -2.59
CA LEU A 255 2.66 21.23 -2.03
C LEU A 255 3.79 22.18 -2.47
N GLN A 256 5.01 21.67 -2.69
CA GLN A 256 6.12 22.45 -3.23
C GLN A 256 5.86 22.86 -4.69
N ASN A 257 5.21 21.99 -5.47
CA ASN A 257 4.91 22.22 -6.88
C ASN A 257 3.60 23.01 -7.11
N HIS A 258 2.79 23.22 -6.07
CA HIS A 258 1.53 23.95 -6.11
C HIS A 258 1.50 25.07 -5.05
N PRO A 259 2.28 26.14 -5.23
CA PRO A 259 2.36 27.23 -4.25
C PRO A 259 1.04 28.01 -4.08
N GLU A 260 0.11 27.90 -5.04
CA GLU A 260 -1.24 28.44 -5.01
C GLU A 260 -2.17 27.75 -4.01
N VAL A 261 -1.84 26.52 -3.57
CA VAL A 261 -2.65 25.73 -2.65
C VAL A 261 -2.69 26.40 -1.27
N LYS A 262 -3.90 26.61 -0.76
CA LYS A 262 -4.19 27.15 0.57
C LYS A 262 -4.85 26.14 1.49
N THR A 263 -5.48 25.11 0.92
CA THR A 263 -6.25 24.10 1.66
C THR A 263 -5.83 22.71 1.25
N ILE A 264 -5.76 21.81 2.21
CA ILE A 264 -5.53 20.38 1.99
C ILE A 264 -6.79 19.63 2.43
N ALA A 265 -7.42 18.91 1.52
CA ALA A 265 -8.55 18.04 1.80
C ALA A 265 -8.06 16.58 1.87
N LEU A 266 -8.23 15.95 3.03
CA LEU A 266 -7.75 14.59 3.30
C LEU A 266 -8.92 13.62 3.15
N HIS A 267 -8.88 12.76 2.14
CA HIS A 267 -9.86 11.71 1.82
C HIS A 267 -9.26 10.32 2.11
N LEU A 268 -8.68 10.16 3.31
CA LEU A 268 -8.04 8.91 3.71
C LEU A 268 -9.07 7.88 4.17
N ASP A 269 -8.64 6.60 4.20
CA ASP A 269 -9.50 5.50 4.62
C ASP A 269 -10.11 5.73 6.00
N ASN A 270 -11.38 5.36 6.15
CA ASN A 270 -12.10 5.47 7.41
C ASN A 270 -11.78 4.31 8.37
N ASP A 271 -10.49 3.98 8.49
CA ASP A 271 -9.96 2.99 9.43
C ASP A 271 -8.97 3.63 10.41
N TYR A 272 -8.37 2.82 11.28
CA TYR A 272 -7.43 3.32 12.28
C TYR A 272 -6.18 3.96 11.66
N ALA A 273 -5.63 3.37 10.59
CA ALA A 273 -4.42 3.86 9.94
C ALA A 273 -4.68 5.19 9.22
N GLY A 274 -5.77 5.27 8.44
CA GLY A 274 -6.16 6.50 7.74
C GLY A 274 -6.48 7.65 8.69
N ARG A 275 -7.27 7.39 9.76
CA ARG A 275 -7.58 8.42 10.77
C ARG A 275 -6.33 8.90 11.53
N SER A 276 -5.40 8.00 11.85
CA SER A 276 -4.16 8.36 12.52
C SER A 276 -3.25 9.18 11.60
N ALA A 277 -3.17 8.82 10.33
CA ALA A 277 -2.42 9.56 9.32
C ALA A 277 -3.01 10.95 9.11
N ALA A 278 -4.34 11.06 8.96
CA ALA A 278 -5.03 12.34 8.79
C ALA A 278 -4.75 13.29 9.95
N ARG A 279 -4.84 12.80 11.20
CA ARG A 279 -4.51 13.58 12.39
C ARG A 279 -3.07 14.07 12.38
N SER A 280 -2.12 13.19 12.09
CA SER A 280 -0.70 13.54 12.08
C SER A 280 -0.34 14.53 10.97
N ILE A 281 -0.93 14.41 9.78
CA ILE A 281 -0.77 15.38 8.69
C ILE A 281 -1.33 16.74 9.12
N ALA A 282 -2.53 16.75 9.71
CA ALA A 282 -3.17 17.98 10.19
C ALA A 282 -2.31 18.69 11.23
N GLU A 283 -1.82 17.98 12.24
CA GLU A 283 -0.97 18.54 13.30
C GLU A 283 0.32 19.18 12.75
N GLN A 284 0.94 18.59 11.73
CA GLN A 284 2.19 19.08 11.16
C GLN A 284 2.02 20.26 10.19
N LEU A 285 0.85 20.36 9.55
CA LEU A 285 0.58 21.38 8.54
C LEU A 285 -0.34 22.50 9.02
N LEU A 286 -0.91 22.35 10.22
CA LEU A 286 -1.74 23.39 10.85
C LEU A 286 -0.95 24.71 10.98
N GLY A 287 -1.60 25.81 10.62
CA GLY A 287 -0.98 27.14 10.61
C GLY A 287 -0.25 27.50 9.30
N ARG A 288 0.03 26.51 8.43
CA ARG A 288 0.55 26.74 7.07
C ARG A 288 -0.55 26.62 6.02
N TYR A 289 -1.48 25.69 6.23
CA TYR A 289 -2.60 25.40 5.33
C TYR A 289 -3.91 25.25 6.11
N GLY A 290 -5.03 25.54 5.46
CA GLY A 290 -6.33 25.09 5.91
C GLY A 290 -6.42 23.55 5.75
N ILE A 291 -6.85 22.83 6.78
CA ILE A 291 -6.97 21.37 6.72
C ILE A 291 -8.44 20.99 6.81
N ARG A 292 -8.92 20.22 5.83
CA ARG A 292 -10.23 19.58 5.84
C ARG A 292 -10.03 18.07 5.90
N ASN A 293 -10.55 17.44 6.94
CA ASN A 293 -10.56 15.98 7.05
C ASN A 293 -11.91 15.46 6.58
N GLU A 294 -11.95 14.92 5.38
CA GLU A 294 -13.15 14.51 4.64
C GLU A 294 -13.09 13.01 4.29
N PRO A 295 -13.04 12.10 5.28
CA PRO A 295 -13.10 10.68 4.98
C PRO A 295 -14.42 10.31 4.31
N PRO A 296 -14.50 9.18 3.59
CA PRO A 296 -15.74 8.73 2.96
C PRO A 296 -16.87 8.59 4.00
N THR A 297 -18.04 9.08 3.67
CA THR A 297 -19.21 9.07 4.58
C THR A 297 -19.93 7.73 4.61
N ALA A 298 -19.63 6.82 3.67
CA ALA A 298 -20.10 5.44 3.65
C ALA A 298 -19.00 4.53 3.07
N GLY A 299 -18.87 3.34 3.63
CA GLY A 299 -17.78 2.42 3.28
C GLY A 299 -16.46 2.73 3.99
N LYS A 300 -15.42 2.00 3.63
CA LYS A 300 -14.09 2.16 4.18
C LYS A 300 -13.29 3.24 3.45
N ASP A 301 -13.37 3.27 2.13
CA ASP A 301 -12.58 4.10 1.24
C ASP A 301 -13.45 4.84 0.22
N CYS A 302 -12.84 5.71 -0.59
CA CYS A 302 -13.55 6.48 -1.62
C CYS A 302 -14.14 5.59 -2.70
N ASN A 303 -13.57 4.41 -2.97
CA ASN A 303 -14.14 3.48 -3.93
C ASN A 303 -15.40 2.80 -3.40
N ASP A 304 -15.41 2.37 -2.15
CA ASP A 304 -16.61 1.86 -1.49
C ASP A 304 -17.72 2.92 -1.52
N PHE A 305 -17.38 4.18 -1.23
CA PHE A 305 -18.35 5.29 -1.26
C PHE A 305 -18.94 5.51 -2.65
N LEU A 306 -18.09 5.52 -3.70
CA LEU A 306 -18.56 5.60 -5.08
C LEU A 306 -19.53 4.46 -5.41
N MET A 307 -19.19 3.22 -5.05
CA MET A 307 -20.06 2.06 -5.30
C MET A 307 -21.40 2.17 -4.58
N HIS A 308 -21.44 2.71 -3.37
CA HIS A 308 -22.69 3.00 -2.65
C HIS A 308 -23.54 4.05 -3.38
N ILE A 309 -22.95 5.12 -3.90
CA ILE A 309 -23.66 6.15 -4.68
C ILE A 309 -24.30 5.52 -5.92
N LEU A 310 -23.51 4.76 -6.68
CA LEU A 310 -23.96 4.12 -7.92
C LEU A 310 -25.08 3.13 -7.66
N GLN A 311 -25.01 2.34 -6.60
CA GLN A 311 -26.05 1.39 -6.21
C GLN A 311 -27.35 2.11 -5.85
N ARG A 312 -27.28 3.19 -5.05
CA ARG A 312 -28.47 3.99 -4.71
C ARG A 312 -29.13 4.63 -5.94
N ASN A 313 -28.34 5.12 -6.87
CA ASN A 313 -28.85 5.72 -8.10
C ASN A 313 -29.58 4.68 -8.97
N ARG A 314 -29.02 3.47 -9.12
CA ARG A 314 -29.69 2.34 -9.82
C ARG A 314 -31.01 1.96 -9.16
N SER A 315 -31.05 1.85 -7.84
CA SER A 315 -32.28 1.50 -7.10
C SER A 315 -33.37 2.56 -7.27
N ARG A 316 -32.99 3.85 -7.29
CA ARG A 316 -33.94 4.95 -7.54
C ARG A 316 -34.50 4.91 -8.97
N GLN A 317 -33.69 4.64 -9.98
CA GLN A 317 -34.13 4.53 -11.38
C GLN A 317 -35.10 3.35 -11.56
N MET A 318 -34.83 2.20 -10.96
CA MET A 318 -35.70 1.04 -11.04
C MET A 318 -37.04 1.26 -10.28
N GLY A 319 -37.01 1.98 -9.16
CA GLY A 319 -38.22 2.32 -8.40
C GLY A 319 -39.15 3.31 -9.14
N VAL A 320 -38.61 4.22 -9.96
CA VAL A 320 -39.38 5.15 -10.80
C VAL A 320 -39.96 4.46 -12.00
N ALA A 321 -39.29 3.52 -12.63
CA ALA A 321 -39.76 2.76 -13.78
C ALA A 321 -40.93 1.80 -13.44
N GLY A 322 -41.12 1.47 -12.17
CA GLY A 322 -42.23 0.61 -11.72
C GLY A 322 -43.61 1.31 -11.53
N TYR A 323 -43.68 2.65 -11.69
CA TYR A 323 -44.90 3.43 -11.50
C TYR A 323 -45.60 3.90 -12.79
N GLU A 324 -45.00 3.64 -13.97
CA GLU A 324 -45.69 3.89 -15.24
C GLU A 324 -46.50 2.65 -15.68
N HIS A 325 -47.66 2.42 -15.07
CA HIS A 325 -48.69 1.62 -15.68
C HIS A 325 -49.53 2.52 -16.59
N PRO A 326 -49.65 2.21 -17.89
CA PRO A 326 -50.61 2.88 -18.75
C PRO A 326 -52.05 2.48 -18.35
N ARG A 327 -52.90 3.46 -18.19
CA ARG A 327 -54.34 3.30 -18.20
C ARG A 327 -54.83 3.03 -19.61
#